data_37bdeb2308975553fac7f9aae2e32e16
#
_entry.id   37bdeb2308975553fac7f9aae2e32e16
#
_cell.length_a   1.000
_cell.length_b   1.000
_cell.length_c   1.000
_cell.angle_alpha   90.00
_cell.angle_beta   90.00
_cell.angle_gamma   90.00
#
_symmetry.space_group_name_H-M   'P 1'
#
loop_
_entity.id
_entity.type
_entity.pdbx_description
1 polymer ?
#
loop_
_entity_poly.entity_id
_entity_poly.type
_entity_poly.pdbx_seq_one_letter_code
_entity_poly.pdbx_strand_id
1 'polypeptide(L)'
;FADMIEDGQVRCVVATDAAGQPAGLLSWTPCSDRGLYFSGPFVFAPGQDGAAVARVLVEAFLSLVGREKYEIVLSLRATPDAPDGYFESLGELKLCRDDACQSQQVLFRHLREDAGLAVWRHPDLEAFLLDAYDRLAMFRNFLNAPSPTSRPRRESLIGANLDRKRDLGELRTLLNGEDLVDNLRRHVAALRERGLGNIFYYMDLSQEWEAALAADLTAAGFTPSVVLPHGGRGDLVVWQHVPAA
;
A
#
# COMPACT_ATOMS: atom_id res chain seq x y z
N PHE A 1 19.54 3.44 -3.58
CA PHE A 1 19.16 2.50 -2.51
C PHE A 1 20.23 2.45 -1.42
N ALA A 2 21.52 2.38 -1.78
CA ALA A 2 22.63 2.42 -0.81
C ALA A 2 22.57 3.69 0.05
N ASP A 3 22.41 4.85 -0.57
CA ASP A 3 22.29 6.14 0.13
C ASP A 3 21.12 6.16 1.14
N MET A 4 19.98 5.55 0.78
CA MET A 4 18.83 5.45 1.69
C MET A 4 19.08 4.54 2.90
N ILE A 5 19.95 3.54 2.77
CA ILE A 5 20.38 2.68 3.88
C ILE A 5 21.35 3.44 4.76
N GLU A 6 22.33 4.14 4.18
CA GLU A 6 23.31 4.95 4.89
C GLU A 6 22.64 6.08 5.70
N ASP A 7 21.62 6.73 5.12
CA ASP A 7 20.81 7.75 5.77
C ASP A 7 19.80 7.19 6.80
N GLY A 8 19.71 5.86 6.97
CA GLY A 8 18.78 5.22 7.88
C GLY A 8 17.31 5.28 7.47
N GLN A 9 17.00 5.72 6.25
CA GLN A 9 15.64 5.80 5.71
C GLN A 9 15.08 4.41 5.39
N VAL A 10 15.95 3.48 4.98
CA VAL A 10 15.65 2.08 4.71
C VAL A 10 16.56 1.22 5.56
N ARG A 11 15.99 0.25 6.25
CA ARG A 11 16.74 -0.78 6.97
C ARG A 11 16.66 -2.10 6.24
N CYS A 12 17.64 -2.97 6.43
CA CYS A 12 17.66 -4.28 5.78
C CYS A 12 18.36 -5.34 6.63
N VAL A 13 18.06 -6.59 6.32
CA VAL A 13 18.82 -7.77 6.70
C VAL A 13 19.34 -8.43 5.44
N VAL A 14 20.58 -8.90 5.49
CA VAL A 14 21.25 -9.61 4.39
C VAL A 14 21.66 -10.98 4.90
N ALA A 15 21.28 -12.03 4.19
CA ALA A 15 21.80 -13.36 4.39
C ALA A 15 23.07 -13.54 3.55
N THR A 16 24.09 -14.16 4.12
CA THR A 16 25.32 -14.51 3.40
C THR A 16 25.52 -16.02 3.39
N ASP A 17 26.14 -16.53 2.34
CA ASP A 17 26.57 -17.92 2.28
C ASP A 17 27.84 -18.19 3.14
N ALA A 18 28.32 -19.43 3.14
CA ALA A 18 29.50 -19.82 3.88
C ALA A 18 30.81 -19.14 3.39
N ALA A 19 30.81 -18.60 2.17
CA ALA A 19 31.91 -17.82 1.60
C ALA A 19 31.77 -16.31 1.88
N GLY A 20 30.72 -15.89 2.62
CA GLY A 20 30.45 -14.49 2.92
C GLY A 20 29.80 -13.72 1.76
N GLN A 21 29.35 -14.39 0.69
CA GLN A 21 28.66 -13.73 -0.42
C GLN A 21 27.18 -13.53 -0.12
N PRO A 22 26.57 -12.43 -0.59
CA PRO A 22 25.15 -12.18 -0.40
C PRO A 22 24.28 -13.28 -1.02
N ALA A 23 23.47 -13.96 -0.21
CA ALA A 23 22.53 -15.00 -0.62
C ALA A 23 21.09 -14.50 -0.69
N GLY A 24 20.78 -13.40 -0.02
CA GLY A 24 19.45 -12.78 -0.07
C GLY A 24 19.35 -11.50 0.75
N LEU A 25 18.26 -10.76 0.55
CA LEU A 25 17.98 -9.46 1.16
C LEU A 25 16.50 -9.33 1.51
N LEU A 26 16.20 -8.71 2.65
CA LEU A 26 14.89 -8.17 3.00
C LEU A 26 15.09 -6.76 3.55
N SER A 27 14.29 -5.80 3.10
CA SER A 27 14.37 -4.40 3.52
C SER A 27 13.03 -3.89 4.03
N TRP A 28 13.04 -2.86 4.89
CA TRP A 28 11.84 -2.22 5.39
C TRP A 28 12.03 -0.75 5.70
N THR A 29 10.90 -0.01 5.71
CA THR A 29 10.84 1.41 6.03
C THR A 29 9.54 1.72 6.78
N PRO A 30 9.49 2.69 7.70
CA PRO A 30 8.25 3.16 8.27
C PRO A 30 7.29 3.69 7.20
N CYS A 31 6.02 3.26 7.23
CA CYS A 31 4.95 3.87 6.43
C CYS A 31 4.09 4.81 7.28
N SER A 32 4.09 4.58 8.60
CA SER A 32 3.38 5.40 9.58
C SER A 32 4.06 5.27 10.96
N ASP A 33 3.47 5.91 11.98
CA ASP A 33 3.94 5.73 13.36
C ASP A 33 3.69 4.32 13.91
N ARG A 34 2.76 3.56 13.29
CA ARG A 34 2.33 2.23 13.74
C ARG A 34 2.65 1.12 12.72
N GLY A 35 2.95 1.44 11.48
CA GLY A 35 3.15 0.49 10.38
C GLY A 35 4.51 0.56 9.72
N LEU A 36 4.95 -0.58 9.19
CA LEU A 36 6.15 -0.72 8.36
C LEU A 36 5.80 -1.31 7.00
N TYR A 37 6.37 -0.77 5.94
CA TYR A 37 6.45 -1.46 4.66
C TYR A 37 7.71 -2.29 4.59
N PHE A 38 7.59 -3.56 4.17
CA PHE A 38 8.73 -4.40 3.84
C PHE A 38 8.74 -4.79 2.36
N SER A 39 9.93 -5.07 1.85
CA SER A 39 10.17 -5.54 0.48
C SER A 39 11.12 -6.74 0.51
N GLY A 40 10.78 -7.77 -0.20
CA GLY A 40 11.45 -9.07 -0.18
C GLY A 40 10.61 -10.14 0.55
N PRO A 41 11.22 -11.28 0.95
CA PRO A 41 12.63 -11.59 0.73
C PRO A 41 12.98 -11.66 -0.75
N PHE A 42 14.18 -11.19 -1.11
CA PHE A 42 14.79 -11.40 -2.42
C PHE A 42 15.90 -12.42 -2.24
N VAL A 43 15.79 -13.57 -2.89
CA VAL A 43 16.73 -14.67 -2.77
C VAL A 43 17.61 -14.73 -4.01
N PHE A 44 18.93 -14.78 -3.81
CA PHE A 44 19.92 -14.87 -4.88
C PHE A 44 20.46 -16.28 -5.05
N ALA A 45 20.24 -17.14 -4.06
CA ALA A 45 20.64 -18.54 -4.08
C ALA A 45 19.60 -19.41 -4.81
N PRO A 46 20.00 -20.33 -5.70
CA PRO A 46 19.06 -21.20 -6.40
C PRO A 46 18.59 -22.39 -5.54
N GLY A 47 17.41 -22.94 -5.87
CA GLY A 47 16.95 -24.24 -5.37
C GLY A 47 16.50 -24.27 -3.90
N GLN A 48 16.70 -25.41 -3.24
CA GLN A 48 16.27 -25.63 -1.84
C GLN A 48 16.95 -24.69 -0.84
N ASP A 49 18.17 -24.29 -1.10
CA ASP A 49 18.89 -23.30 -0.29
C ASP A 49 18.17 -21.96 -0.30
N GLY A 50 17.49 -21.63 -1.40
CA GLY A 50 16.68 -20.41 -1.53
C GLY A 50 15.55 -20.34 -0.52
N ALA A 51 14.80 -21.41 -0.30
CA ALA A 51 13.69 -21.44 0.67
C ALA A 51 14.20 -21.30 2.12
N ALA A 52 15.37 -21.88 2.44
CA ALA A 52 16.00 -21.71 3.74
C ALA A 52 16.45 -20.27 3.96
N VAL A 53 17.08 -19.65 2.95
CA VAL A 53 17.51 -18.24 2.99
C VAL A 53 16.29 -17.32 3.18
N ALA A 54 15.20 -17.53 2.44
CA ALA A 54 13.99 -16.74 2.57
C ALA A 54 13.41 -16.79 3.99
N ARG A 55 13.34 -17.99 4.58
CA ARG A 55 12.87 -18.19 5.94
C ARG A 55 13.73 -17.47 6.96
N VAL A 56 15.04 -17.63 6.89
CA VAL A 56 16.01 -16.97 7.80
C VAL A 56 15.88 -15.44 7.72
N LEU A 57 15.74 -14.88 6.52
CA LEU A 57 15.53 -13.44 6.33
C LEU A 57 14.25 -12.95 6.98
N VAL A 58 13.12 -13.67 6.79
CA VAL A 58 11.82 -13.30 7.37
C VAL A 58 11.85 -13.44 8.90
N GLU A 59 12.44 -14.51 9.45
CA GLU A 59 12.56 -14.71 10.89
C GLU A 59 13.43 -13.63 11.55
N ALA A 60 14.57 -13.29 10.94
CA ALA A 60 15.43 -12.21 11.41
C ALA A 60 14.72 -10.86 11.37
N PHE A 61 14.02 -10.54 10.27
CA PHE A 61 13.21 -9.33 10.13
C PHE A 61 12.16 -9.24 11.23
N LEU A 62 11.31 -10.27 11.38
CA LEU A 62 10.24 -10.29 12.38
C LEU A 62 10.78 -10.23 13.82
N SER A 63 11.93 -10.86 14.10
CA SER A 63 12.60 -10.77 15.40
C SER A 63 13.09 -9.36 15.73
N LEU A 64 13.55 -8.62 14.73
CA LEU A 64 14.00 -7.23 14.89
C LEU A 64 12.80 -6.30 15.11
N VAL A 65 11.83 -6.30 14.18
CA VAL A 65 10.71 -5.36 14.20
C VAL A 65 9.72 -5.65 15.31
N GLY A 66 9.58 -6.90 15.78
CA GLY A 66 8.72 -7.29 16.89
C GLY A 66 9.15 -6.71 18.25
N ARG A 67 10.38 -6.22 18.36
CA ARG A 67 10.91 -5.51 19.55
C ARG A 67 10.67 -4.00 19.50
N GLU A 68 10.18 -3.50 18.38
CA GLU A 68 9.96 -2.07 18.16
C GLU A 68 8.51 -1.67 18.47
N LYS A 69 8.19 -0.40 18.29
CA LYS A 69 6.87 0.19 18.58
C LYS A 69 5.78 -0.18 17.58
N TYR A 70 6.16 -0.73 16.43
CA TYR A 70 5.24 -0.97 15.33
C TYR A 70 4.25 -2.10 15.63
N GLU A 71 3.07 -1.99 15.07
CA GLU A 71 1.94 -2.91 15.32
C GLU A 71 1.69 -3.84 14.14
N ILE A 72 2.08 -3.42 12.94
CA ILE A 72 1.84 -4.17 11.71
C ILE A 72 2.99 -4.01 10.72
N VAL A 73 3.24 -5.06 9.96
CA VAL A 73 4.09 -5.02 8.76
C VAL A 73 3.25 -5.31 7.52
N LEU A 74 3.53 -4.59 6.45
CA LEU A 74 2.79 -4.61 5.20
C LEU A 74 3.75 -4.80 4.03
N SER A 75 3.37 -5.57 3.02
CA SER A 75 4.06 -5.62 1.73
C SER A 75 3.07 -5.42 0.60
N LEU A 76 3.24 -4.37 -0.17
CA LEU A 76 2.41 -4.10 -1.34
C LEU A 76 2.69 -5.06 -2.51
N ARG A 77 3.79 -5.81 -2.41
CA ARG A 77 4.24 -6.75 -3.44
C ARG A 77 4.89 -7.96 -2.79
N ALA A 78 4.12 -9.03 -2.65
CA ALA A 78 4.69 -10.32 -2.29
C ALA A 78 5.71 -10.75 -3.35
N THR A 79 6.88 -11.21 -2.92
CA THR A 79 7.84 -11.86 -3.81
C THR A 79 7.52 -13.35 -3.93
N PRO A 80 7.88 -14.02 -5.03
CA PRO A 80 7.74 -15.48 -5.14
C PRO A 80 8.49 -16.25 -4.05
N ASP A 81 9.50 -15.60 -3.45
CA ASP A 81 10.34 -16.19 -2.39
C ASP A 81 9.71 -16.06 -1.00
N ALA A 82 8.56 -15.36 -0.85
CA ALA A 82 7.92 -15.19 0.46
C ALA A 82 7.47 -16.55 1.01
N PRO A 83 7.99 -16.99 2.19
CA PRO A 83 7.65 -18.29 2.72
C PRO A 83 6.22 -18.32 3.25
N ASP A 84 5.53 -19.45 3.06
CA ASP A 84 4.18 -19.66 3.54
C ASP A 84 4.07 -19.59 5.07
N GLY A 85 2.91 -19.17 5.56
CA GLY A 85 2.57 -19.17 6.99
C GLY A 85 3.14 -18.02 7.82
N TYR A 86 3.94 -17.14 7.24
CA TYR A 86 4.46 -15.95 7.95
C TYR A 86 3.58 -14.72 7.80
N PHE A 87 2.86 -14.62 6.71
CA PHE A 87 2.03 -13.47 6.37
C PHE A 87 0.65 -13.90 5.91
N GLU A 88 -0.31 -13.00 6.07
CA GLU A 88 -1.68 -13.13 5.59
C GLU A 88 -1.92 -12.17 4.42
N SER A 89 -2.95 -12.43 3.61
CA SER A 89 -3.29 -11.59 2.46
C SER A 89 -4.31 -10.52 2.84
N LEU A 90 -4.01 -9.26 2.55
CA LEU A 90 -4.99 -8.15 2.57
C LEU A 90 -5.90 -8.15 1.33
N GLY A 91 -5.46 -8.78 0.26
CA GLY A 91 -6.10 -8.77 -1.06
C GLY A 91 -5.07 -8.65 -2.17
N GLU A 92 -5.51 -8.22 -3.35
CA GLU A 92 -4.69 -8.19 -4.54
C GLU A 92 -4.76 -6.84 -5.24
N LEU A 93 -3.63 -6.42 -5.83
CA LEU A 93 -3.55 -5.31 -6.76
C LEU A 93 -3.33 -5.87 -8.17
N LYS A 94 -3.99 -5.31 -9.18
CA LYS A 94 -3.75 -5.65 -10.57
C LYS A 94 -2.61 -4.80 -11.09
N LEU A 95 -1.51 -5.44 -11.50
CA LEU A 95 -0.39 -4.79 -12.15
C LEU A 95 -0.39 -5.17 -13.63
N CYS A 96 -0.54 -4.18 -14.50
CA CYS A 96 -0.61 -4.37 -15.93
C CYS A 96 0.68 -3.89 -16.58
N ARG A 97 1.25 -4.68 -17.50
CA ARG A 97 2.40 -4.35 -18.33
C ARG A 97 2.20 -4.93 -19.72
N ASP A 98 2.39 -4.12 -20.76
CA ASP A 98 2.34 -4.58 -22.15
C ASP A 98 1.09 -5.45 -22.45
N ASP A 99 -0.11 -4.97 -22.15
CA ASP A 99 -1.41 -5.65 -22.31
C ASP A 99 -1.63 -6.90 -21.45
N ALA A 100 -0.66 -7.31 -20.63
CA ALA A 100 -0.81 -8.38 -19.66
C ALA A 100 -1.00 -7.82 -18.25
N CYS A 101 -2.06 -8.29 -17.56
CA CYS A 101 -2.31 -7.94 -16.15
C CYS A 101 -2.06 -9.15 -15.26
N GLN A 102 -1.37 -8.94 -14.15
CA GLN A 102 -1.12 -9.96 -13.13
C GLN A 102 -1.66 -9.49 -11.78
N SER A 103 -2.28 -10.39 -11.04
CA SER A 103 -2.64 -10.16 -9.65
C SER A 103 -1.38 -10.22 -8.77
N GLN A 104 -1.19 -9.20 -7.97
CA GLN A 104 -0.11 -9.10 -7.01
C GLN A 104 -0.69 -9.11 -5.60
N GLN A 105 -0.34 -10.11 -4.82
CA GLN A 105 -0.75 -10.23 -3.42
C GLN A 105 -0.18 -9.09 -2.59
N VAL A 106 -1.04 -8.51 -1.76
CA VAL A 106 -0.65 -7.57 -0.69
C VAL A 106 -0.65 -8.33 0.62
N LEU A 107 0.50 -8.39 1.28
CA LEU A 107 0.69 -9.19 2.48
C LEU A 107 0.75 -8.32 3.73
N PHE A 108 0.35 -8.91 4.87
CA PHE A 108 0.51 -8.28 6.17
C PHE A 108 0.80 -9.29 7.27
N ARG A 109 1.26 -8.78 8.40
CA ARG A 109 1.31 -9.50 9.66
C ARG A 109 1.16 -8.53 10.82
N HIS A 110 0.28 -8.84 11.75
CA HIS A 110 0.24 -8.17 13.03
C HIS A 110 1.47 -8.53 13.88
N LEU A 111 2.14 -7.50 14.41
CA LEU A 111 3.21 -7.64 15.40
C LEU A 111 2.67 -7.52 16.82
N ARG A 112 1.48 -6.91 16.95
CA ARG A 112 0.75 -6.71 18.21
C ARG A 112 -0.72 -6.90 17.97
N GLU A 113 -1.49 -7.07 19.03
CA GLU A 113 -2.94 -7.12 18.98
C GLU A 113 -3.50 -5.81 18.40
N ASP A 114 -4.43 -5.91 17.46
CA ASP A 114 -5.12 -4.75 16.88
C ASP A 114 -6.18 -4.25 17.90
N ALA A 115 -5.89 -3.11 18.53
CA ALA A 115 -6.79 -2.50 19.52
C ALA A 115 -8.02 -1.83 18.89
N GLY A 116 -8.17 -1.91 17.57
CA GLY A 116 -9.20 -1.21 16.81
C GLY A 116 -8.85 0.25 16.52
N LEU A 117 -9.63 0.85 15.63
CA LEU A 117 -9.45 2.21 15.15
C LEU A 117 -10.78 2.81 14.71
N ALA A 118 -10.95 4.12 14.87
CA ALA A 118 -12.04 4.85 14.25
C ALA A 118 -11.67 5.20 12.81
N VAL A 119 -12.57 4.93 11.86
CA VAL A 119 -12.39 5.20 10.44
C VAL A 119 -13.59 5.95 9.88
N TRP A 120 -13.33 6.97 9.07
CA TRP A 120 -14.37 7.67 8.34
C TRP A 120 -14.79 6.85 7.13
N ARG A 121 -16.12 6.79 6.87
CA ARG A 121 -16.68 6.09 5.72
C ARG A 121 -17.61 7.00 4.92
N HIS A 122 -17.64 6.78 3.62
CA HIS A 122 -18.63 7.31 2.70
C HIS A 122 -19.58 6.18 2.27
N PRO A 123 -20.87 6.43 1.97
CA PRO A 123 -21.81 5.39 1.53
C PRO A 123 -21.29 4.55 0.34
N ASP A 124 -20.63 5.18 -0.64
CA ASP A 124 -20.07 4.49 -1.81
C ASP A 124 -18.90 3.56 -1.49
N LEU A 125 -18.29 3.70 -0.31
CA LEU A 125 -17.18 2.87 0.15
C LEU A 125 -17.58 1.87 1.22
N GLU A 126 -18.78 2.01 1.79
CA GLU A 126 -19.23 1.26 2.96
C GLU A 126 -19.19 -0.26 2.73
N ALA A 127 -19.78 -0.73 1.63
CA ALA A 127 -19.84 -2.16 1.34
C ALA A 127 -18.43 -2.78 1.20
N PHE A 128 -17.51 -2.07 0.54
CA PHE A 128 -16.12 -2.49 0.41
C PHE A 128 -15.39 -2.56 1.76
N LEU A 129 -15.59 -1.55 2.62
CA LEU A 129 -14.93 -1.52 3.93
C LEU A 129 -15.48 -2.61 4.86
N LEU A 130 -16.79 -2.84 4.87
CA LEU A 130 -17.41 -3.89 5.68
C LEU A 130 -16.87 -5.27 5.28
N ASP A 131 -16.85 -5.58 3.98
CA ASP A 131 -16.30 -6.84 3.47
C ASP A 131 -14.82 -6.99 3.82
N ALA A 132 -14.02 -5.95 3.61
CA ALA A 132 -12.59 -6.00 3.89
C ALA A 132 -12.28 -6.25 5.37
N TYR A 133 -12.92 -5.52 6.27
CA TYR A 133 -12.66 -5.66 7.71
C TYR A 133 -13.26 -6.92 8.31
N ASP A 134 -14.41 -7.40 7.82
CA ASP A 134 -15.00 -8.68 8.25
C ASP A 134 -14.07 -9.84 7.86
N ARG A 135 -13.62 -9.87 6.60
CA ARG A 135 -12.67 -10.88 6.10
C ARG A 135 -11.36 -10.91 6.86
N LEU A 136 -10.87 -9.74 7.30
CA LEU A 136 -9.62 -9.60 8.04
C LEU A 136 -9.79 -9.76 9.56
N ALA A 137 -11.03 -9.95 10.04
CA ALA A 137 -11.38 -9.97 11.46
C ALA A 137 -10.87 -8.73 12.24
N MET A 138 -10.84 -7.56 11.57
CA MET A 138 -10.38 -6.30 12.15
C MET A 138 -11.54 -5.46 12.67
N PHE A 139 -11.49 -5.08 13.92
CA PHE A 139 -12.51 -4.24 14.51
C PHE A 139 -12.28 -2.76 14.18
N ARG A 140 -13.29 -2.11 13.56
CA ARG A 140 -13.28 -0.68 13.24
C ARG A 140 -14.56 0.01 13.69
N ASN A 141 -14.40 1.16 14.32
CA ASN A 141 -15.52 2.03 14.66
C ASN A 141 -15.78 2.99 13.50
N PHE A 142 -16.88 2.78 12.79
CA PHE A 142 -17.22 3.59 11.63
C PHE A 142 -17.82 4.96 12.02
N LEU A 143 -17.21 6.01 11.51
CA LEU A 143 -17.71 7.38 11.58
C LEU A 143 -18.27 7.76 10.20
N ASN A 144 -19.47 8.31 10.17
CA ASN A 144 -20.07 8.75 8.91
C ASN A 144 -19.47 10.10 8.51
N ALA A 145 -18.87 10.15 7.33
CA ALA A 145 -18.42 11.42 6.76
C ALA A 145 -19.64 12.32 6.50
N PRO A 146 -19.73 13.50 7.10
CA PRO A 146 -20.83 14.40 6.85
C PRO A 146 -20.80 14.88 5.39
N SER A 147 -21.97 15.23 4.88
CA SER A 147 -22.02 15.94 3.60
C SER A 147 -21.21 17.23 3.71
N PRO A 148 -20.45 17.63 2.67
CA PRO A 148 -19.66 18.84 2.70
C PRO A 148 -20.49 20.05 3.11
N THR A 149 -20.19 20.63 4.27
CA THR A 149 -20.91 21.80 4.81
C THR A 149 -20.36 23.11 4.30
N SER A 150 -19.15 23.09 3.74
CA SER A 150 -18.49 24.26 3.16
C SER A 150 -18.36 24.12 1.65
N ARG A 151 -18.54 25.25 0.96
CA ARG A 151 -18.28 25.31 -0.49
C ARG A 151 -16.82 24.97 -0.75
N PRO A 152 -16.51 23.95 -1.56
CA PRO A 152 -15.13 23.60 -1.86
C PRO A 152 -14.42 24.78 -2.55
N ARG A 153 -13.09 24.78 -2.52
CA ARG A 153 -12.29 25.74 -3.30
C ARG A 153 -12.53 25.49 -4.79
N ARG A 154 -12.27 26.49 -5.62
CA ARG A 154 -12.41 26.33 -7.07
C ARG A 154 -11.43 25.31 -7.63
N GLU A 155 -10.22 25.27 -7.07
CA GLU A 155 -9.09 24.47 -7.58
C GLU A 155 -8.66 23.45 -6.54
N SER A 156 -8.48 22.22 -6.99
CA SER A 156 -7.88 21.12 -6.24
C SER A 156 -6.36 21.04 -6.49
N LEU A 157 -5.64 20.51 -5.51
CA LEU A 157 -4.22 20.19 -5.65
C LEU A 157 -4.01 18.70 -5.45
N ILE A 158 -3.42 18.04 -6.46
CA ILE A 158 -3.08 16.62 -6.45
C ILE A 158 -1.57 16.47 -6.46
N GLY A 159 -1.04 15.73 -5.49
CA GLY A 159 0.33 15.26 -5.48
C GLY A 159 0.45 13.98 -6.30
N ALA A 160 1.51 13.86 -7.09
CA ALA A 160 1.83 12.68 -7.87
C ALA A 160 3.26 12.21 -7.60
N ASN A 161 3.43 10.93 -7.31
CA ASN A 161 4.72 10.24 -7.23
C ASN A 161 4.83 9.26 -8.40
N LEU A 162 6.00 9.24 -9.08
CA LEU A 162 6.21 8.44 -10.28
C LEU A 162 7.39 7.49 -10.10
N ASP A 163 7.13 6.21 -10.20
CA ASP A 163 8.17 5.17 -10.29
C ASP A 163 8.16 4.55 -11.69
N ARG A 164 8.97 5.11 -12.59
CA ARG A 164 9.08 4.64 -13.97
C ARG A 164 9.67 3.24 -14.09
N LYS A 165 10.52 2.82 -13.15
CA LYS A 165 11.12 1.48 -13.17
C LYS A 165 10.08 0.40 -12.90
N ARG A 166 9.09 0.75 -12.09
CA ARG A 166 8.00 -0.14 -11.70
C ARG A 166 6.72 0.09 -12.49
N ASP A 167 6.71 1.03 -13.43
CA ASP A 167 5.53 1.40 -14.21
C ASP A 167 4.36 1.82 -13.29
N LEU A 168 4.63 2.70 -12.32
CA LEU A 168 3.70 3.02 -11.25
C LEU A 168 3.56 4.54 -11.07
N GLY A 169 2.32 5.00 -11.01
CA GLY A 169 1.95 6.35 -10.61
C GLY A 169 1.07 6.32 -9.36
N GLU A 170 1.43 7.10 -8.34
CA GLU A 170 0.67 7.23 -7.11
C GLU A 170 0.13 8.64 -6.99
N LEU A 171 -1.16 8.76 -6.71
CA LEU A 171 -1.84 10.04 -6.56
C LEU A 171 -2.39 10.20 -5.15
N ARG A 172 -2.36 11.44 -4.66
CA ARG A 172 -3.02 11.87 -3.42
C ARG A 172 -3.58 13.27 -3.58
N THR A 173 -4.79 13.51 -3.11
CA THR A 173 -5.34 14.88 -3.03
C THR A 173 -4.74 15.59 -1.82
N LEU A 174 -4.08 16.72 -2.07
CA LEU A 174 -3.52 17.58 -1.03
C LEU A 174 -4.51 18.68 -0.62
N LEU A 175 -5.32 19.16 -1.58
CA LEU A 175 -6.40 20.13 -1.35
C LEU A 175 -7.59 19.74 -2.21
N ASN A 176 -8.77 19.68 -1.59
CA ASN A 176 -10.02 19.42 -2.33
C ASN A 176 -10.52 20.70 -3.04
N GLY A 177 -11.11 20.53 -4.22
CA GLY A 177 -11.67 21.60 -5.04
C GLY A 177 -12.83 21.12 -5.91
N GLU A 178 -13.60 22.10 -6.46
CA GLU A 178 -14.75 21.83 -7.35
C GLU A 178 -14.34 21.10 -8.63
N ASP A 179 -13.06 21.24 -9.05
CA ASP A 179 -12.49 20.65 -10.25
C ASP A 179 -11.83 19.28 -10.02
N LEU A 180 -11.98 18.66 -8.84
CA LEU A 180 -11.21 17.47 -8.44
C LEU A 180 -11.33 16.31 -9.43
N VAL A 181 -12.54 15.98 -9.88
CA VAL A 181 -12.77 14.87 -10.83
C VAL A 181 -12.04 15.13 -12.16
N ASP A 182 -12.15 16.35 -12.70
CA ASP A 182 -11.47 16.71 -13.94
C ASP A 182 -9.95 16.79 -13.77
N ASN A 183 -9.48 17.22 -12.59
CA ASN A 183 -8.08 17.27 -12.26
C ASN A 183 -7.49 15.85 -12.12
N LEU A 184 -8.20 14.92 -11.48
CA LEU A 184 -7.82 13.50 -11.42
C LEU A 184 -7.72 12.89 -12.83
N ARG A 185 -8.73 13.12 -13.68
CA ARG A 185 -8.71 12.64 -15.07
C ARG A 185 -7.52 13.18 -15.85
N ARG A 186 -7.20 14.48 -15.71
CA ARG A 186 -6.01 15.09 -16.33
C ARG A 186 -4.72 14.44 -15.84
N HIS A 187 -4.59 14.17 -14.53
CA HIS A 187 -3.42 13.48 -13.99
C HIS A 187 -3.31 12.06 -14.53
N VAL A 188 -4.41 11.31 -14.54
CA VAL A 188 -4.44 9.96 -15.14
C VAL A 188 -4.00 9.98 -16.60
N ALA A 189 -4.56 10.89 -17.40
CA ALA A 189 -4.18 11.03 -18.81
C ALA A 189 -2.67 11.35 -18.97
N ALA A 190 -2.16 12.33 -18.21
CA ALA A 190 -0.75 12.71 -18.23
C ALA A 190 0.20 11.58 -17.78
N LEU A 191 -0.22 10.74 -16.84
CA LEU A 191 0.56 9.57 -16.41
C LEU A 191 0.56 8.49 -17.50
N ARG A 192 -0.59 8.25 -18.14
CA ARG A 192 -0.71 7.32 -19.28
C ARG A 192 0.14 7.76 -20.48
N GLU A 193 0.12 9.06 -20.85
CA GLU A 193 0.97 9.62 -21.91
C GLU A 193 2.47 9.43 -21.62
N ARG A 194 2.86 9.36 -20.34
CA ARG A 194 4.23 9.07 -19.91
C ARG A 194 4.56 7.58 -19.86
N GLY A 195 3.63 6.72 -20.31
CA GLY A 195 3.78 5.28 -20.38
C GLY A 195 3.56 4.56 -19.04
N LEU A 196 2.92 5.20 -18.05
CA LEU A 196 2.63 4.54 -16.77
C LEU A 196 1.32 3.76 -16.87
N GLY A 197 1.41 2.43 -16.74
CA GLY A 197 0.31 1.48 -16.82
C GLY A 197 -0.48 1.32 -15.52
N ASN A 198 0.16 1.52 -14.36
CA ASN A 198 -0.44 1.28 -13.07
C ASN A 198 -0.60 2.59 -12.29
N ILE A 199 -1.84 3.01 -12.07
CA ILE A 199 -2.14 4.27 -11.40
C ILE A 199 -2.96 3.97 -10.16
N PHE A 200 -2.43 4.35 -9.00
CA PHE A 200 -3.05 4.16 -7.70
C PHE A 200 -3.35 5.51 -7.06
N TYR A 201 -4.41 5.53 -6.27
CA TYR A 201 -4.72 6.65 -5.39
C TYR A 201 -4.81 6.11 -3.95
N TYR A 202 -4.22 6.82 -3.00
CA TYR A 202 -4.21 6.47 -1.58
C TYR A 202 -5.11 7.43 -0.81
N MET A 203 -6.14 6.88 -0.13
CA MET A 203 -7.11 7.60 0.69
C MET A 203 -6.89 7.25 2.16
N ASP A 204 -6.68 8.25 3.01
CA ASP A 204 -6.50 8.04 4.46
C ASP A 204 -7.86 8.16 5.18
N LEU A 205 -8.34 7.05 5.74
CA LEU A 205 -9.62 6.98 6.43
C LEU A 205 -9.60 7.63 7.83
N SER A 206 -8.47 8.13 8.30
CA SER A 206 -8.42 8.98 9.50
C SER A 206 -8.88 10.41 9.21
N GLN A 207 -9.03 10.77 7.94
CA GLN A 207 -9.41 12.10 7.50
C GLN A 207 -10.82 12.09 6.91
N GLU A 208 -11.73 12.77 7.58
CA GLU A 208 -13.13 12.91 7.16
C GLU A 208 -13.28 13.39 5.71
N TRP A 209 -12.52 14.43 5.35
CA TRP A 209 -12.59 15.03 4.03
C TRP A 209 -12.03 14.10 2.93
N GLU A 210 -11.04 13.24 3.24
CA GLU A 210 -10.54 12.26 2.27
C GLU A 210 -11.57 11.16 2.03
N ALA A 211 -12.20 10.62 3.08
CA ALA A 211 -13.27 9.63 2.93
C ALA A 211 -14.43 10.16 2.09
N ALA A 212 -14.73 11.46 2.18
CA ALA A 212 -15.77 12.11 1.38
C ALA A 212 -15.46 12.15 -0.14
N LEU A 213 -14.20 11.93 -0.55
CA LEU A 213 -13.80 11.90 -1.98
C LEU A 213 -14.16 10.59 -2.70
N ALA A 214 -14.74 9.60 -2.01
CA ALA A 214 -15.04 8.29 -2.61
C ALA A 214 -15.89 8.38 -3.89
N ALA A 215 -16.92 9.23 -3.89
CA ALA A 215 -17.75 9.47 -5.08
C ALA A 215 -16.96 10.10 -6.24
N ASP A 216 -16.08 11.07 -5.94
CA ASP A 216 -15.23 11.75 -6.93
C ASP A 216 -14.22 10.79 -7.55
N LEU A 217 -13.61 9.91 -6.75
CA LEU A 217 -12.70 8.88 -7.23
C LEU A 217 -13.41 7.90 -8.16
N THR A 218 -14.60 7.42 -7.78
CA THR A 218 -15.42 6.56 -8.63
C THR A 218 -15.76 7.27 -9.95
N ALA A 219 -16.19 8.53 -9.90
CA ALA A 219 -16.48 9.33 -11.09
C ALA A 219 -15.24 9.56 -11.97
N ALA A 220 -14.04 9.59 -11.40
CA ALA A 220 -12.79 9.69 -12.12
C ALA A 220 -12.28 8.34 -12.67
N GLY A 221 -12.98 7.22 -12.43
CA GLY A 221 -12.65 5.88 -12.94
C GLY A 221 -11.76 5.04 -12.03
N PHE A 222 -11.65 5.41 -10.75
CA PHE A 222 -10.97 4.57 -9.77
C PHE A 222 -11.92 3.59 -9.09
N THR A 223 -11.40 2.44 -8.69
CA THR A 223 -12.10 1.44 -7.90
C THR A 223 -11.30 1.09 -6.64
N PRO A 224 -11.93 0.93 -5.46
CA PRO A 224 -11.22 0.50 -4.26
C PRO A 224 -10.74 -0.94 -4.43
N SER A 225 -9.52 -1.23 -3.99
CA SER A 225 -8.89 -2.53 -4.22
C SER A 225 -8.42 -3.20 -2.93
N VAL A 226 -7.73 -2.49 -2.05
CA VAL A 226 -7.17 -3.05 -0.81
C VAL A 226 -7.22 -2.02 0.31
N VAL A 227 -7.50 -2.48 1.53
CA VAL A 227 -7.29 -1.70 2.76
C VAL A 227 -5.92 -2.03 3.31
N LEU A 228 -5.13 -1.01 3.66
CA LEU A 228 -3.85 -1.13 4.35
C LEU A 228 -4.01 -0.66 5.80
N PRO A 229 -4.18 -1.55 6.76
CA PRO A 229 -4.34 -1.17 8.17
C PRO A 229 -3.11 -0.42 8.66
N HIS A 230 -3.32 0.71 9.34
CA HIS A 230 -2.23 1.58 9.82
C HIS A 230 -1.22 2.01 8.73
N GLY A 231 -1.62 1.98 7.45
CA GLY A 231 -0.75 2.35 6.33
C GLY A 231 -0.47 3.85 6.22
N GLY A 232 -1.24 4.69 6.92
CA GLY A 232 -1.11 6.14 7.01
C GLY A 232 -1.24 6.63 8.45
N ARG A 233 -1.87 7.78 8.66
CA ARG A 233 -2.28 8.24 10.00
C ARG A 233 -3.35 7.31 10.59
N GLY A 234 -4.16 6.72 9.70
CA GLY A 234 -5.11 5.65 9.97
C GLY A 234 -4.94 4.54 8.95
N ASP A 235 -6.05 3.85 8.66
CA ASP A 235 -6.10 2.87 7.59
C ASP A 235 -6.14 3.60 6.24
N LEU A 236 -5.40 3.08 5.25
CA LEU A 236 -5.45 3.59 3.89
C LEU A 236 -6.30 2.67 3.00
N VAL A 237 -7.11 3.26 2.13
CA VAL A 237 -7.69 2.55 0.99
C VAL A 237 -6.82 2.81 -0.23
N VAL A 238 -6.37 1.75 -0.86
CA VAL A 238 -5.72 1.81 -2.18
C VAL A 238 -6.82 1.71 -3.23
N TRP A 239 -6.95 2.75 -4.03
CA TRP A 239 -7.80 2.79 -5.21
C TRP A 239 -6.96 2.58 -6.45
N GLN A 240 -7.47 1.85 -7.40
CA GLN A 240 -6.78 1.56 -8.65
C GLN A 240 -7.59 2.10 -9.84
N HIS A 241 -6.91 2.85 -10.72
CA HIS A 241 -7.48 3.24 -11.99
C HIS A 241 -7.25 2.12 -13.00
N VAL A 242 -8.31 1.37 -13.31
CA VAL A 242 -8.29 0.35 -14.36
C VAL A 242 -8.72 1.00 -15.67
N PRO A 243 -7.94 0.86 -16.77
CA PRO A 243 -8.38 1.32 -18.09
C PRO A 243 -9.72 0.68 -18.43
N ALA A 244 -10.63 1.47 -19.01
CA ALA A 244 -11.83 0.91 -19.63
C ALA A 244 -11.39 -0.06 -20.74
N ALA A 245 -11.94 -1.28 -20.71
CA ALA A 245 -11.69 -2.30 -21.72
C ALA A 245 -12.24 -1.87 -23.09
#